data_19df4995847fe84775e8a5a544b2db1c
#
_entry.id   19df4995847fe84775e8a5a544b2db1c
#
_cell.length_a   1.000
_cell.length_b   1.000
_cell.length_c   1.000
_cell.angle_alpha   90.00
_cell.angle_beta   90.00
_cell.angle_gamma   90.00
#
_symmetry.space_group_name_H-M   'P 1'
#
loop_
_entity.id
_entity.type
_entity.pdbx_description
1 polymer ?
#
loop_
_entity_poly.entity_id
_entity_poly.type
_entity_poly.pdbx_seq_one_letter_code
_entity_poly.pdbx_strand_id
1 'polypeptide(L)'
;MAKTGYLFLSRNFSTREEDLAWMKEFGCVTVIEEDGAQEKLRPLWRHLLTDLVRGDELVVSKLSNALRGIRELGAFLEMCRVMDIRIVSIHDGIDSKGELFPATSVGDVLATIGRLSAETTSLRRSEARVQRMRKKEFVPPKTRLRLDKEKMIAGMYLAGHQIDDIWRESGYRSRTSVFRVLKRAGVELNRKPTSGVRRESNGNE
;
A
#
# COMPACT_ATOMS: atom_id res chain seq x y z
N MET A 1 -9.48 33.36 12.58
CA MET A 1 -8.49 32.32 12.94
C MET A 1 -9.24 31.03 13.09
N ALA A 2 -9.09 30.14 12.13
CA ALA A 2 -9.68 28.80 12.20
C ALA A 2 -8.68 27.82 12.83
N LYS A 3 -9.20 26.85 13.62
CA LYS A 3 -8.37 25.74 14.13
C LYS A 3 -8.73 24.50 13.34
N THR A 4 -7.74 23.94 12.64
CA THR A 4 -7.93 22.76 11.82
C THR A 4 -7.03 21.63 12.28
N GLY A 5 -7.61 20.45 12.50
CA GLY A 5 -6.89 19.22 12.81
C GLY A 5 -6.59 18.40 11.56
N TYR A 6 -5.47 17.69 11.57
CA TYR A 6 -5.12 16.72 10.54
C TYR A 6 -4.66 15.40 11.17
N LEU A 7 -5.30 14.31 10.75
CA LEU A 7 -4.98 12.95 11.17
C LEU A 7 -4.67 12.09 9.97
N PHE A 8 -3.54 11.41 10.01
CA PHE A 8 -3.18 10.40 9.02
C PHE A 8 -3.46 9.01 9.59
N LEU A 9 -4.46 8.33 9.05
CA LEU A 9 -4.94 7.04 9.52
C LEU A 9 -4.07 5.89 9.01
N SER A 10 -2.93 5.65 9.64
CA SER A 10 -2.18 4.42 9.41
C SER A 10 -2.78 3.26 10.23
N ARG A 11 -2.59 2.01 9.79
CA ARG A 11 -3.12 0.83 10.52
C ARG A 11 -2.55 0.66 11.94
N ASN A 12 -1.43 1.27 12.24
CA ASN A 12 -0.81 1.23 13.56
C ASN A 12 -1.26 2.42 14.45
N PHE A 13 -2.29 3.13 14.04
CA PHE A 13 -2.75 4.32 14.73
C PHE A 13 -3.77 3.94 15.81
N SER A 14 -3.26 3.57 16.99
CA SER A 14 -4.10 3.20 18.14
C SER A 14 -4.73 4.38 18.86
N THR A 15 -4.26 5.61 18.62
CA THR A 15 -4.65 6.83 19.34
C THR A 15 -5.67 7.71 18.63
N ARG A 16 -6.32 7.20 17.56
CA ARG A 16 -7.25 7.99 16.74
C ARG A 16 -8.35 8.66 17.56
N GLU A 17 -9.00 7.92 18.44
CA GLU A 17 -10.11 8.41 19.24
C GLU A 17 -9.64 9.46 20.26
N GLU A 18 -8.49 9.24 20.89
CA GLU A 18 -7.86 10.15 21.81
C GLU A 18 -7.45 11.45 21.11
N ASP A 19 -6.84 11.37 19.95
CA ASP A 19 -6.44 12.53 19.16
C ASP A 19 -7.63 13.35 18.67
N LEU A 20 -8.70 12.69 18.23
CA LEU A 20 -9.96 13.36 17.86
C LEU A 20 -10.58 14.08 19.04
N ALA A 21 -10.62 13.44 20.20
CA ALA A 21 -11.13 14.04 21.44
C ALA A 21 -10.30 15.27 21.83
N TRP A 22 -8.97 15.13 21.80
CA TRP A 22 -8.05 16.23 22.11
C TRP A 22 -8.22 17.42 21.15
N MET A 23 -8.27 17.15 19.83
CA MET A 23 -8.47 18.21 18.83
C MET A 23 -9.81 18.92 19.00
N LYS A 24 -10.86 18.18 19.33
CA LYS A 24 -12.18 18.73 19.61
C LYS A 24 -12.18 19.62 20.87
N GLU A 25 -11.55 19.16 21.94
CA GLU A 25 -11.39 19.91 23.18
C GLU A 25 -10.56 21.18 22.97
N PHE A 26 -9.52 21.11 22.19
CA PHE A 26 -8.70 22.27 21.79
C PHE A 26 -9.49 23.27 20.92
N GLY A 27 -10.64 22.87 20.38
CA GLY A 27 -11.55 23.72 19.61
C GLY A 27 -11.29 23.70 18.10
N CYS A 28 -10.76 22.59 17.55
CA CYS A 28 -10.67 22.42 16.10
C CYS A 28 -12.08 22.39 15.50
N VAL A 29 -12.36 23.31 14.59
CA VAL A 29 -13.65 23.43 13.88
C VAL A 29 -13.78 22.28 12.86
N THR A 30 -12.67 21.92 12.23
CA THR A 30 -12.59 20.86 11.22
C THR A 30 -11.45 19.92 11.57
N VAL A 31 -11.67 18.61 11.45
CA VAL A 31 -10.61 17.61 11.53
C VAL A 31 -10.63 16.81 10.24
N ILE A 32 -9.52 16.82 9.52
CA ILE A 32 -9.33 16.12 8.26
C ILE A 32 -8.65 14.80 8.54
N GLU A 33 -9.31 13.70 8.16
CA GLU A 33 -8.79 12.35 8.31
C GLU A 33 -8.36 11.81 6.94
N GLU A 34 -7.08 11.50 6.77
CA GLU A 34 -6.53 10.96 5.53
C GLU A 34 -6.18 9.48 5.66
N ASP A 35 -6.68 8.63 4.73
CA ASP A 35 -6.42 7.19 4.74
C ASP A 35 -4.94 6.91 4.39
N GLY A 36 -4.30 6.03 5.15
CA GLY A 36 -2.93 5.55 4.92
C GLY A 36 -2.71 4.93 3.53
N ALA A 37 -3.78 4.46 2.85
CA ALA A 37 -3.70 4.04 1.45
C ALA A 37 -3.28 5.19 0.50
N GLN A 38 -3.50 6.45 0.89
CA GLN A 38 -3.15 7.65 0.14
C GLN A 38 -1.76 8.22 0.50
N GLU A 39 -0.94 7.47 1.24
CA GLU A 39 0.36 7.91 1.78
C GLU A 39 1.23 8.66 0.75
N LYS A 40 1.27 8.22 -0.49
CA LYS A 40 2.11 8.83 -1.54
C LYS A 40 1.58 10.18 -2.03
N LEU A 41 0.28 10.30 -2.17
CA LEU A 41 -0.36 11.47 -2.79
C LEU A 41 -0.81 12.48 -1.74
N ARG A 42 -1.32 12.01 -0.62
CA ARG A 42 -1.88 12.81 0.48
C ARG A 42 -2.70 14.00 -0.03
N PRO A 43 -3.78 13.73 -0.80
CA PRO A 43 -4.54 14.79 -1.44
C PRO A 43 -5.19 15.72 -0.42
N LEU A 44 -5.67 15.18 0.71
CA LEU A 44 -6.32 15.98 1.74
C LEU A 44 -5.31 16.87 2.48
N TRP A 45 -4.10 16.37 2.77
CA TRP A 45 -3.02 17.19 3.33
C TRP A 45 -2.65 18.35 2.40
N ARG A 46 -2.50 18.06 1.10
CA ARG A 46 -2.15 19.10 0.13
C ARG A 46 -3.25 20.15 0.00
N HIS A 47 -4.51 19.71 -0.02
CA HIS A 47 -5.65 20.63 -0.07
C HIS A 47 -5.70 21.50 1.19
N LEU A 48 -5.55 20.88 2.37
CA LEU A 48 -5.47 21.61 3.62
C LEU A 48 -4.43 22.73 3.60
N LEU A 49 -3.20 22.45 3.12
CA LEU A 49 -2.15 23.45 3.05
C LEU A 49 -2.48 24.63 2.09
N THR A 50 -3.32 24.42 1.07
CA THR A 50 -3.78 25.50 0.18
C THR A 50 -4.92 26.31 0.77
N ASP A 51 -5.68 25.73 1.69
CA ASP A 51 -6.84 26.39 2.30
C ASP A 51 -6.49 27.19 3.56
N LEU A 52 -5.31 26.96 4.15
CA LEU A 52 -4.86 27.70 5.31
C LEU A 52 -4.70 29.19 4.98
N VAL A 53 -5.23 30.02 5.84
CA VAL A 53 -5.11 31.46 5.75
C VAL A 53 -4.25 32.03 6.88
N ARG A 54 -3.81 33.27 6.75
CA ARG A 54 -2.94 33.92 7.73
C ARG A 54 -3.58 33.95 9.12
N GLY A 55 -2.80 33.48 10.11
CA GLY A 55 -3.21 33.45 11.52
C GLY A 55 -4.00 32.21 11.92
N ASP A 56 -4.17 31.23 11.04
CA ASP A 56 -4.82 29.96 11.41
C ASP A 56 -3.96 29.10 12.33
N GLU A 57 -4.61 28.15 12.98
CA GLU A 57 -3.97 27.16 13.86
C GLU A 57 -4.11 25.77 13.25
N LEU A 58 -2.99 25.09 13.04
CA LEU A 58 -2.93 23.74 12.50
C LEU A 58 -2.49 22.76 13.58
N VAL A 59 -3.33 21.76 13.84
CA VAL A 59 -3.06 20.69 14.79
C VAL A 59 -2.80 19.40 14.04
N VAL A 60 -1.71 18.73 14.36
CA VAL A 60 -1.36 17.40 13.84
C VAL A 60 -1.15 16.42 15.01
N SER A 61 -1.47 15.16 14.83
CA SER A 61 -1.19 14.17 15.87
C SER A 61 0.31 14.02 16.09
N LYS A 62 1.09 13.97 15.02
CA LYS A 62 2.54 13.88 15.03
C LYS A 62 3.13 14.49 13.74
N LEU A 63 4.27 15.15 13.81
CA LEU A 63 4.91 15.74 12.63
C LEU A 63 5.23 14.69 11.56
N SER A 64 5.64 13.49 11.97
CA SER A 64 5.91 12.38 11.03
C SER A 64 4.68 11.87 10.29
N ASN A 65 3.47 12.11 10.81
CA ASN A 65 2.22 11.76 10.15
C ASN A 65 1.85 12.78 9.04
N ALA A 66 2.18 14.05 9.26
CA ALA A 66 1.92 15.13 8.32
C ALA A 66 3.03 15.30 7.28
N LEU A 67 4.29 15.20 7.67
CA LEU A 67 5.46 15.52 6.86
C LEU A 67 6.27 14.28 6.46
N ARG A 68 6.96 14.34 5.33
CA ARG A 68 7.72 13.20 4.76
C ARG A 68 9.22 13.44 4.71
N GLY A 69 9.74 14.11 5.74
CA GLY A 69 11.17 14.31 5.93
C GLY A 69 11.56 15.78 6.05
N ILE A 70 12.85 16.02 6.24
CA ILE A 70 13.41 17.34 6.57
C ILE A 70 13.15 18.40 5.51
N ARG A 71 13.17 18.03 4.22
CA ARG A 71 12.90 19.00 3.14
C ARG A 71 11.47 19.52 3.17
N GLU A 72 10.50 18.63 3.39
CA GLU A 72 9.09 19.01 3.50
C GLU A 72 8.85 19.80 4.79
N LEU A 73 9.50 19.42 5.89
CA LEU A 73 9.46 20.18 7.13
C LEU A 73 9.95 21.61 6.92
N GLY A 74 11.11 21.81 6.29
CA GLY A 74 11.65 23.14 6.05
C GLY A 74 10.71 24.04 5.25
N ALA A 75 10.15 23.53 4.16
CA ALA A 75 9.17 24.26 3.34
C ALA A 75 7.88 24.57 4.14
N PHE A 76 7.41 23.61 4.94
CA PHE A 76 6.23 23.77 5.78
C PHE A 76 6.44 24.83 6.86
N LEU A 77 7.56 24.80 7.57
CA LEU A 77 7.88 25.79 8.61
C LEU A 77 8.00 27.20 8.01
N GLU A 78 8.62 27.33 6.85
CA GLU A 78 8.73 28.64 6.17
C GLU A 78 7.35 29.16 5.75
N MET A 79 6.47 28.32 5.22
CA MET A 79 5.09 28.67 4.93
C MET A 79 4.37 29.17 6.19
N CYS A 80 4.47 28.40 7.30
CA CYS A 80 3.82 28.76 8.57
C CYS A 80 4.37 30.09 9.12
N ARG A 81 5.67 30.33 9.01
CA ARG A 81 6.29 31.59 9.40
C ARG A 81 5.75 32.79 8.60
N VAL A 82 5.68 32.64 7.27
CA VAL A 82 5.19 33.73 6.38
C VAL A 82 3.71 34.02 6.61
N MET A 83 2.92 32.98 6.83
CA MET A 83 1.48 33.09 7.01
C MET A 83 1.05 33.23 8.49
N ASP A 84 1.99 33.31 9.40
CA ASP A 84 1.73 33.41 10.86
C ASP A 84 0.81 32.28 11.36
N ILE A 85 1.03 31.05 10.88
CA ILE A 85 0.26 29.86 11.25
C ILE A 85 0.84 29.25 12.52
N ARG A 86 0.00 29.04 13.54
CA ARG A 86 0.36 28.26 14.73
C ARG A 86 0.38 26.79 14.39
N ILE A 87 1.45 26.10 14.78
CA ILE A 87 1.60 24.66 14.64
C ILE A 87 1.54 24.01 16.02
N VAL A 88 0.67 23.00 16.15
CA VAL A 88 0.56 22.16 17.34
C VAL A 88 0.75 20.70 16.93
N SER A 89 1.69 19.99 17.56
CA SER A 89 1.89 18.54 17.39
C SER A 89 1.69 17.83 18.71
N ILE A 90 0.62 17.05 18.80
CA ILE A 90 0.13 16.47 20.08
C ILE A 90 1.19 15.55 20.70
N HIS A 91 1.56 14.50 19.99
CA HIS A 91 2.48 13.47 20.52
C HIS A 91 3.97 13.86 20.47
N ASP A 92 4.31 14.91 19.76
CA ASP A 92 5.66 15.47 19.79
C ASP A 92 5.80 16.52 20.93
N GLY A 93 4.67 16.94 21.55
CA GLY A 93 4.63 17.96 22.56
C GLY A 93 5.13 19.32 22.05
N ILE A 94 4.85 19.65 20.78
CA ILE A 94 5.32 20.88 20.15
C ILE A 94 4.16 21.84 19.94
N ASP A 95 4.34 23.06 20.41
CA ASP A 95 3.48 24.20 20.12
C ASP A 95 4.35 25.40 19.73
N SER A 96 4.15 25.93 18.54
CA SER A 96 4.96 27.05 18.05
C SER A 96 4.77 28.34 18.84
N LYS A 97 3.69 28.46 19.63
CA LYS A 97 3.49 29.57 20.59
C LYS A 97 4.04 29.26 21.99
N GLY A 98 4.38 28.00 22.29
CA GLY A 98 4.93 27.61 23.58
C GLY A 98 3.93 27.60 24.75
N GLU A 99 2.63 27.67 24.47
CA GLU A 99 1.60 27.81 25.50
C GLU A 99 1.13 26.44 26.05
N LEU A 100 0.97 25.45 25.16
CA LEU A 100 0.37 24.15 25.50
C LEU A 100 1.35 23.16 26.14
N PHE A 101 2.61 23.23 25.76
CA PHE A 101 3.63 22.28 26.23
C PHE A 101 4.85 23.00 26.83
N PRO A 102 4.68 23.70 27.97
CA PRO A 102 5.75 24.52 28.55
C PRO A 102 6.97 23.70 29.04
N ALA A 103 6.80 22.40 29.24
CA ALA A 103 7.88 21.50 29.64
C ALA A 103 8.78 21.06 28.47
N THR A 104 8.36 21.29 27.21
CA THR A 104 9.13 20.88 26.04
C THR A 104 10.33 21.78 25.86
N SER A 105 11.52 21.21 25.95
CA SER A 105 12.78 21.92 25.73
C SER A 105 13.11 22.04 24.23
N VAL A 106 13.99 22.98 23.89
CA VAL A 106 14.54 23.08 22.55
C VAL A 106 15.25 21.77 22.14
N GLY A 107 15.90 21.09 23.11
CA GLY A 107 16.52 19.79 22.87
C GLY A 107 15.52 18.72 22.41
N ASP A 108 14.32 18.69 22.99
CA ASP A 108 13.25 17.76 22.61
C ASP A 108 12.77 18.03 21.19
N VAL A 109 12.59 19.29 20.82
CA VAL A 109 12.24 19.70 19.46
C VAL A 109 13.29 19.25 18.46
N LEU A 110 14.58 19.51 18.74
CA LEU A 110 15.68 19.09 17.88
C LEU A 110 15.78 17.56 17.76
N ALA A 111 15.57 16.83 18.85
CA ALA A 111 15.52 15.37 18.84
C ALA A 111 14.35 14.84 17.98
N THR A 112 13.20 15.47 18.05
CA THR A 112 12.03 15.13 17.22
C THR A 112 12.30 15.36 15.73
N ILE A 113 12.90 16.49 15.38
CA ILE A 113 13.35 16.78 14.01
C ILE A 113 14.36 15.74 13.52
N GLY A 114 15.34 15.36 14.35
CA GLY A 114 16.32 14.33 14.03
C GLY A 114 15.69 12.95 13.74
N ARG A 115 14.65 12.58 14.49
CA ARG A 115 13.93 11.31 14.31
C ARG A 115 12.97 11.31 13.13
N LEU A 116 12.53 12.47 12.65
CA LEU A 116 11.51 12.60 11.62
C LEU A 116 11.78 11.74 10.37
N SER A 117 13.00 11.73 9.87
CA SER A 117 13.37 10.95 8.68
C SER A 117 13.27 9.44 8.89
N ALA A 118 13.65 8.95 10.07
CA ALA A 118 13.54 7.54 10.42
C ALA A 118 12.07 7.11 10.58
N GLU A 119 11.28 7.90 11.27
CA GLU A 119 9.86 7.66 11.48
C GLU A 119 9.08 7.64 10.17
N THR A 120 9.28 8.63 9.31
CA THR A 120 8.63 8.68 7.99
C THR A 120 9.03 7.52 7.09
N THR A 121 10.28 7.06 7.18
CA THR A 121 10.74 5.88 6.45
C THR A 121 10.06 4.60 6.97
N SER A 122 9.92 4.47 8.28
CA SER A 122 9.22 3.34 8.92
C SER A 122 7.74 3.32 8.50
N LEU A 123 7.07 4.46 8.55
CA LEU A 123 5.68 4.62 8.15
C LEU A 123 5.46 4.23 6.67
N ARG A 124 6.30 4.70 5.76
CA ARG A 124 6.25 4.32 4.34
C ARG A 124 6.46 2.84 4.11
N ARG A 125 7.35 2.20 4.86
CA ARG A 125 7.59 0.76 4.76
C ARG A 125 6.37 -0.05 5.24
N SER A 126 5.76 0.36 6.35
CA SER A 126 4.56 -0.28 6.87
C SER A 126 3.39 -0.20 5.88
N GLU A 127 3.11 0.99 5.35
CA GLU A 127 2.05 1.19 4.36
C GLU A 127 2.30 0.45 3.04
N ALA A 128 3.55 0.45 2.55
CA ALA A 128 3.92 -0.32 1.36
C ALA A 128 3.73 -1.83 1.56
N ARG A 129 4.00 -2.34 2.76
CA ARG A 129 3.75 -3.75 3.11
C ARG A 129 2.25 -4.07 3.07
N VAL A 130 1.42 -3.23 3.66
CA VAL A 130 -0.04 -3.38 3.66
C VAL A 130 -0.60 -3.37 2.24
N GLN A 131 -0.17 -2.41 1.40
CA GLN A 131 -0.61 -2.35 0.00
C GLN A 131 -0.20 -3.59 -0.80
N ARG A 132 0.99 -4.15 -0.54
CA ARG A 132 1.42 -5.41 -1.18
C ARG A 132 0.55 -6.59 -0.75
N MET A 133 0.13 -6.65 0.51
CA MET A 133 -0.77 -7.69 1.01
C MET A 133 -2.15 -7.56 0.36
N ARG A 134 -2.74 -6.37 0.34
CA ARG A 134 -4.01 -6.09 -0.36
C ARG A 134 -3.96 -6.47 -1.85
N LYS A 135 -2.84 -6.19 -2.54
CA LYS A 135 -2.65 -6.58 -3.95
C LYS A 135 -2.52 -8.09 -4.15
N LYS A 136 -1.97 -8.82 -3.17
CA LYS A 136 -1.90 -10.29 -3.22
C LYS A 136 -3.28 -10.93 -3.02
N GLU A 137 -4.14 -10.37 -2.19
CA GLU A 137 -5.52 -10.82 -1.99
C GLU A 137 -6.40 -10.52 -3.22
N PHE A 138 -6.09 -9.46 -3.98
CA PHE A 138 -6.78 -9.14 -5.21
C PHE A 138 -6.16 -9.91 -6.38
N VAL A 139 -6.73 -11.08 -6.69
CA VAL A 139 -6.43 -11.81 -7.94
C VAL A 139 -7.25 -11.16 -9.06
N PRO A 140 -6.61 -10.55 -10.08
CA PRO A 140 -7.35 -9.94 -11.20
C PRO A 140 -8.27 -10.96 -11.86
N PRO A 141 -9.47 -10.57 -12.34
CA PRO A 141 -10.44 -11.50 -12.94
C PRO A 141 -9.85 -12.38 -14.04
N LYS A 142 -8.97 -11.84 -14.88
CA LYS A 142 -8.26 -12.60 -15.94
C LYS A 142 -7.34 -13.69 -15.37
N THR A 143 -6.68 -13.42 -14.25
CA THR A 143 -5.79 -14.40 -13.58
C THR A 143 -6.63 -15.47 -12.88
N ARG A 144 -7.76 -15.11 -12.29
CA ARG A 144 -8.71 -16.05 -11.65
C ARG A 144 -9.30 -17.00 -12.68
N LEU A 145 -9.81 -16.49 -13.80
CA LEU A 145 -10.30 -17.31 -14.92
C LEU A 145 -9.23 -18.25 -15.47
N ARG A 146 -7.98 -17.80 -15.52
CA ARG A 146 -6.86 -18.64 -15.94
C ARG A 146 -6.58 -19.75 -14.95
N LEU A 147 -6.57 -19.48 -13.65
CA LEU A 147 -6.36 -20.47 -12.60
C LEU A 147 -7.49 -21.50 -12.56
N ASP A 148 -8.73 -21.08 -12.72
CA ASP A 148 -9.89 -21.96 -12.75
C ASP A 148 -9.82 -22.89 -13.97
N LYS A 149 -9.40 -22.37 -15.12
CA LYS A 149 -9.17 -23.14 -16.33
C LYS A 149 -8.00 -24.14 -16.20
N GLU A 150 -6.90 -23.74 -15.55
CA GLU A 150 -5.77 -24.62 -15.27
C GLU A 150 -6.19 -25.77 -14.32
N LYS A 151 -7.00 -25.48 -13.29
CA LYS A 151 -7.58 -26.50 -12.38
C LYS A 151 -8.53 -27.46 -13.11
N MET A 152 -9.39 -26.94 -13.98
CA MET A 152 -10.29 -27.76 -14.80
C MET A 152 -9.50 -28.76 -15.65
N ILE A 153 -8.47 -28.30 -16.36
CA ILE A 153 -7.61 -29.13 -17.21
C ILE A 153 -6.91 -30.24 -16.40
N ALA A 154 -6.35 -29.88 -15.24
CA ALA A 154 -5.71 -30.84 -14.34
C ALA A 154 -6.73 -31.87 -13.82
N GLY A 155 -7.92 -31.43 -13.41
CA GLY A 155 -9.02 -32.30 -12.95
C GLY A 155 -9.49 -33.28 -14.03
N MET A 156 -9.69 -32.82 -15.26
CA MET A 156 -10.09 -33.68 -16.39
C MET A 156 -9.03 -34.76 -16.67
N TYR A 157 -7.74 -34.38 -16.66
CA TYR A 157 -6.66 -35.34 -16.89
C TYR A 157 -6.57 -36.40 -15.79
N LEU A 158 -6.69 -35.99 -14.52
CA LEU A 158 -6.71 -36.89 -13.37
C LEU A 158 -7.95 -37.82 -13.37
N ALA A 159 -9.07 -37.34 -13.94
CA ALA A 159 -10.28 -38.14 -14.16
C ALA A 159 -10.16 -39.12 -15.35
N GLY A 160 -9.03 -39.15 -16.05
CA GLY A 160 -8.75 -40.08 -17.15
C GLY A 160 -9.21 -39.64 -18.52
N HIS A 161 -9.61 -38.38 -18.70
CA HIS A 161 -9.99 -37.85 -20.03
C HIS A 161 -8.78 -37.82 -21.00
N GLN A 162 -9.03 -38.08 -22.26
CA GLN A 162 -8.01 -38.03 -23.31
C GLN A 162 -7.53 -36.60 -23.55
N ILE A 163 -6.24 -36.42 -23.85
CA ILE A 163 -5.66 -35.07 -24.12
C ILE A 163 -6.41 -34.32 -25.23
N ASP A 164 -6.94 -35.04 -26.21
CA ASP A 164 -7.68 -34.45 -27.33
C ASP A 164 -9.01 -33.85 -26.90
N ASP A 165 -9.71 -34.51 -25.96
CA ASP A 165 -10.97 -34.03 -25.41
C ASP A 165 -10.72 -32.83 -24.51
N ILE A 166 -9.71 -32.92 -23.64
CA ILE A 166 -9.27 -31.79 -22.79
C ILE A 166 -8.88 -30.58 -23.64
N TRP A 167 -8.16 -30.82 -24.75
CA TRP A 167 -7.79 -29.74 -25.66
C TRP A 167 -9.02 -29.05 -26.27
N ARG A 168 -9.96 -29.82 -26.80
CA ARG A 168 -11.21 -29.29 -27.39
C ARG A 168 -11.99 -28.45 -26.37
N GLU A 169 -12.17 -28.98 -25.17
CA GLU A 169 -12.95 -28.35 -24.11
C GLU A 169 -12.23 -27.13 -23.50
N SER A 170 -10.91 -27.18 -23.40
CA SER A 170 -10.12 -26.09 -22.84
C SER A 170 -10.07 -24.84 -23.73
N GLY A 171 -10.39 -24.94 -25.06
CA GLY A 171 -10.30 -23.84 -26.00
C GLY A 171 -8.88 -23.30 -26.19
N TYR A 172 -7.84 -24.09 -25.89
CA TYR A 172 -6.45 -23.71 -26.23
C TYR A 172 -6.18 -23.94 -27.71
N ARG A 173 -5.30 -23.11 -28.29
CA ARG A 173 -4.94 -23.20 -29.71
C ARG A 173 -4.15 -24.47 -30.07
N SER A 174 -3.55 -25.15 -29.10
CA SER A 174 -2.73 -26.35 -29.36
C SER A 174 -2.70 -27.30 -28.16
N ARG A 175 -2.53 -28.58 -28.45
CA ARG A 175 -2.29 -29.63 -27.43
C ARG A 175 -1.07 -29.36 -26.56
N THR A 176 -0.04 -28.72 -27.13
CA THR A 176 1.17 -28.33 -26.42
C THR A 176 0.86 -27.38 -25.25
N SER A 177 -0.16 -26.52 -25.39
CA SER A 177 -0.60 -25.63 -24.32
C SER A 177 -1.23 -26.41 -23.16
N VAL A 178 -1.98 -27.46 -23.45
CA VAL A 178 -2.55 -28.36 -22.42
C VAL A 178 -1.43 -29.06 -21.65
N PHE A 179 -0.44 -29.62 -22.34
CA PHE A 179 0.72 -30.25 -21.69
C PHE A 179 1.51 -29.29 -20.81
N ARG A 180 1.69 -28.02 -21.23
CA ARG A 180 2.35 -27.00 -20.41
C ARG A 180 1.59 -26.70 -19.13
N VAL A 181 0.26 -26.69 -19.19
CA VAL A 181 -0.61 -26.49 -18.02
C VAL A 181 -0.47 -27.68 -17.07
N LEU A 182 -0.60 -28.91 -17.56
CA LEU A 182 -0.44 -30.13 -16.75
C LEU A 182 0.92 -30.19 -16.06
N LYS A 183 2.00 -29.89 -16.79
CA LYS A 183 3.36 -29.82 -16.22
C LYS A 183 3.46 -28.76 -15.12
N ARG A 184 2.85 -27.58 -15.33
CA ARG A 184 2.84 -26.51 -14.32
C ARG A 184 2.02 -26.86 -13.10
N ALA A 185 0.93 -27.63 -13.27
CA ALA A 185 0.10 -28.15 -12.19
C ALA A 185 0.75 -29.33 -11.44
N GLY A 186 1.96 -29.76 -11.83
CA GLY A 186 2.68 -30.87 -11.18
C GLY A 186 2.08 -32.25 -11.48
N VAL A 187 1.27 -32.36 -12.54
CA VAL A 187 0.62 -33.63 -12.91
C VAL A 187 1.62 -34.49 -13.69
N GLU A 188 1.90 -35.70 -13.23
CA GLU A 188 2.72 -36.65 -13.97
C GLU A 188 1.99 -37.12 -15.23
N LEU A 189 2.66 -36.98 -16.38
CA LEU A 189 2.10 -37.34 -17.66
C LEU A 189 2.40 -38.82 -17.96
N ASN A 190 1.37 -39.64 -18.02
CA ASN A 190 1.48 -41.05 -18.46
C ASN A 190 1.84 -41.06 -19.98
N ARG A 191 3.13 -40.98 -20.28
CA ARG A 191 3.65 -41.20 -21.63
C ARG A 191 3.65 -42.69 -21.91
N LYS A 192 2.65 -43.18 -22.64
CA LYS A 192 2.82 -44.48 -23.31
C LYS A 192 4.00 -44.28 -24.28
N PRO A 193 5.04 -45.19 -24.26
CA PRO A 193 6.09 -45.10 -25.25
C PRO A 193 5.45 -45.30 -26.60
N THR A 194 5.62 -44.31 -27.50
CA THR A 194 5.32 -44.45 -28.91
C THR A 194 6.23 -45.57 -29.43
N SER A 195 5.67 -46.73 -29.73
CA SER A 195 6.37 -47.78 -30.46
C SER A 195 6.84 -47.17 -31.75
N GLY A 196 8.14 -46.94 -31.84
CA GLY A 196 8.78 -46.46 -33.07
C GLY A 196 8.60 -47.54 -34.11
N VAL A 197 7.84 -47.22 -35.16
CA VAL A 197 7.85 -47.97 -36.39
C VAL A 197 9.26 -47.81 -37.01
N ARG A 198 10.09 -48.84 -36.84
CA ARG A 198 11.35 -48.96 -37.56
C ARG A 198 10.99 -49.03 -39.04
N ARG A 199 11.28 -48.01 -39.82
CA ARG A 199 11.32 -48.11 -41.29
C ARG A 199 12.54 -48.95 -41.58
N GLU A 200 12.30 -50.19 -42.01
CA GLU A 200 13.29 -51.02 -42.65
C GLU A 200 13.65 -50.31 -43.96
N SER A 201 14.93 -49.94 -44.09
CA SER A 201 15.53 -49.54 -45.34
C SER A 201 15.74 -50.83 -46.14
N ASN A 202 14.88 -51.08 -47.14
CA ASN A 202 15.18 -52.05 -48.19
C ASN A 202 16.41 -51.53 -48.97
N GLY A 203 17.53 -52.21 -48.77
CA GLY A 203 18.59 -52.21 -49.72
C GLY A 203 18.14 -52.96 -51.01
N ASN A 204 18.39 -52.34 -52.11
CA ASN A 204 18.47 -53.08 -53.41
C ASN A 204 19.76 -52.72 -54.09
N GLU A 205 20.37 -53.77 -54.53
CA GLU A 205 21.56 -53.99 -55.33
C GLU A 205 22.00 -52.85 -56.26
#